data_2f47e432fc0c17bb309e114ca9c9351f
#
_entry.id   2f47e432fc0c17bb309e114ca9c9351f
#
_cell.length_a   1.000
_cell.length_b   1.000
_cell.length_c   1.000
_cell.angle_alpha   90.00
_cell.angle_beta   90.00
_cell.angle_gamma   90.00
#
_symmetry.space_group_name_H-M   'P 1'
#
loop_
_entity.id
_entity.type
_entity.pdbx_description
1 polymer ?
#
loop_
_entity_poly.entity_id
_entity_poly.type
_entity_poly.pdbx_seq_one_letter_code
_entity_poly.pdbx_strand_id
1 'polypeptide(L)'
;RDYYASRGLGDVYKRQIFGYLANKKKEPSAPRKIGLGMMIAACGFLILAIGSMGLPTPDALAADSKLQVLVSPNWLISTYLVLTFAELLLSPMGISFVSKVAPPKYKGMMMGGWFVATAIGNYLVAIIGYLWGGMQLWMVWSVLIVLCLLSALFMFSIMKKLDKVA
;
A
#
# COMPACT_ATOMS: atom_id res chain seq x y z
N ARG A 1 19.71 -1.75 -25.74
CA ARG A 1 18.56 -2.27 -26.54
C ARG A 1 17.72 -3.29 -25.78
N ASP A 2 18.21 -3.82 -24.65
CA ASP A 2 17.55 -4.90 -23.89
C ASP A 2 16.98 -4.48 -22.52
N TYR A 3 16.80 -3.17 -22.32
CA TYR A 3 16.24 -2.63 -21.07
C TYR A 3 14.71 -2.88 -20.90
N TYR A 4 14.08 -3.51 -21.90
CA TYR A 4 12.63 -3.70 -21.94
C TYR A 4 12.17 -5.14 -21.62
N ALA A 5 13.07 -6.08 -21.42
CA ALA A 5 12.73 -7.50 -21.28
C ALA A 5 12.32 -7.94 -19.86
N SER A 6 12.50 -7.11 -18.83
CA SER A 6 12.20 -7.47 -17.43
C SER A 6 10.95 -6.83 -16.83
N ARG A 7 10.04 -6.32 -17.68
CA ARG A 7 8.78 -5.75 -17.20
C ARG A 7 7.78 -6.88 -16.99
N GLY A 8 7.54 -7.21 -15.73
CA GLY A 8 6.59 -8.24 -15.35
C GLY A 8 5.17 -8.00 -15.90
N LEU A 9 4.40 -9.07 -16.02
CA LEU A 9 3.01 -9.08 -16.49
C LEU A 9 2.15 -7.94 -15.87
N GLY A 10 2.37 -7.60 -14.60
CA GLY A 10 1.67 -6.50 -13.91
C GLY A 10 1.86 -5.12 -14.56
N ASP A 11 3.07 -4.84 -15.09
CA ASP A 11 3.34 -3.57 -15.78
C ASP A 11 2.66 -3.51 -17.16
N VAL A 12 2.46 -4.64 -17.81
CA VAL A 12 1.78 -4.73 -19.11
C VAL A 12 0.29 -4.43 -18.93
N TYR A 13 -0.38 -5.08 -17.97
CA TYR A 13 -1.80 -4.83 -17.68
C TYR A 13 -2.05 -3.40 -17.20
N LYS A 14 -1.17 -2.87 -16.35
CA LYS A 14 -1.23 -1.49 -15.90
C LYS A 14 -1.14 -0.50 -17.06
N ARG A 15 -0.22 -0.72 -18.01
CA ARG A 15 -0.09 0.11 -19.22
C ARG A 15 -1.32 0.00 -20.11
N GLN A 16 -1.91 -1.18 -20.25
CA GLN A 16 -3.12 -1.35 -21.05
C GLN A 16 -4.32 -0.62 -20.43
N ILE A 17 -4.55 -0.78 -19.13
CA ILE A 17 -5.67 -0.13 -18.43
C ILE A 17 -5.49 1.38 -18.42
N PHE A 18 -4.33 1.88 -18.00
CA PHE A 18 -4.10 3.33 -17.94
C PHE A 18 -3.91 3.95 -19.31
N GLY A 19 -3.36 3.23 -20.30
CA GLY A 19 -3.30 3.67 -21.69
C GLY A 19 -4.69 3.82 -22.30
N TYR A 20 -5.60 2.90 -22.03
CA TYR A 20 -7.00 3.01 -22.46
C TYR A 20 -7.72 4.19 -21.79
N LEU A 21 -7.48 4.42 -20.50
CA LEU A 21 -8.02 5.57 -19.77
C LEU A 21 -7.42 6.90 -20.24
N ALA A 22 -6.14 6.93 -20.57
CA ALA A 22 -5.46 8.10 -21.12
C ALA A 22 -6.01 8.47 -22.50
N ASN A 23 -6.23 7.49 -23.39
CA ASN A 23 -6.84 7.71 -24.69
C ASN A 23 -8.26 8.29 -24.61
N LYS A 24 -8.98 7.99 -23.51
CA LYS A 24 -10.31 8.58 -23.24
C LYS A 24 -10.25 9.92 -22.48
N LYS A 25 -9.06 10.51 -22.28
CA LYS A 25 -8.85 11.73 -21.45
C LYS A 25 -9.43 11.61 -20.03
N LYS A 26 -9.54 10.39 -19.50
CA LYS A 26 -10.07 10.07 -18.16
C LYS A 26 -9.00 9.50 -17.23
N GLU A 27 -7.72 9.60 -17.60
CA GLU A 27 -6.64 9.13 -16.75
C GLU A 27 -6.60 9.96 -15.45
N PRO A 28 -6.71 9.32 -14.27
CA PRO A 28 -6.62 10.04 -13.00
C PRO A 28 -5.20 10.58 -12.80
N SER A 29 -5.08 11.76 -12.18
CA SER A 29 -3.78 12.37 -11.85
C SER A 29 -2.95 11.45 -10.95
N ALA A 30 -1.61 11.64 -10.93
CA ALA A 30 -0.72 10.84 -10.11
C ALA A 30 -1.13 10.83 -8.62
N PRO A 31 -1.48 11.97 -7.98
CA PRO A 31 -1.97 11.98 -6.60
C PRO A 31 -3.25 11.16 -6.40
N ARG A 32 -4.15 11.16 -7.39
CA ARG A 32 -5.39 10.33 -7.33
C ARG A 32 -5.07 8.84 -7.37
N LYS A 33 -4.13 8.43 -8.21
CA LYS A 33 -3.68 7.02 -8.28
C LYS A 33 -3.06 6.56 -6.95
N ILE A 34 -2.29 7.43 -6.31
CA ILE A 34 -1.69 7.16 -4.99
C ILE A 34 -2.79 7.01 -3.93
N GLY A 35 -3.73 7.96 -3.85
CA GLY A 35 -4.87 7.88 -2.92
C GLY A 35 -5.72 6.62 -3.13
N LEU A 36 -5.98 6.25 -4.40
CA LEU A 36 -6.69 5.02 -4.73
C LEU A 36 -5.93 3.77 -4.28
N GLY A 37 -4.61 3.74 -4.47
CA GLY A 37 -3.75 2.66 -4.00
C GLY A 37 -3.84 2.48 -2.47
N MET A 38 -3.86 3.58 -1.71
CA MET A 38 -4.04 3.53 -0.24
C MET A 38 -5.40 2.97 0.16
N MET A 39 -6.48 3.30 -0.57
CA MET A 39 -7.80 2.72 -0.31
C MET A 39 -7.84 1.22 -0.64
N ILE A 40 -7.21 0.80 -1.73
CA ILE A 40 -7.10 -0.62 -2.09
C ILE A 40 -6.29 -1.38 -1.02
N ALA A 41 -5.21 -0.79 -0.49
CA ALA A 41 -4.46 -1.38 0.61
C ALA A 41 -5.33 -1.54 1.88
N ALA A 42 -6.14 -0.53 2.21
CA ALA A 42 -7.09 -0.63 3.31
C ALA A 42 -8.08 -1.79 3.13
N CYS A 43 -8.58 -2.01 1.89
CA CYS A 43 -9.41 -3.19 1.58
C CYS A 43 -8.65 -4.51 1.77
N GLY A 44 -7.37 -4.57 1.40
CA GLY A 44 -6.52 -5.74 1.65
C GLY A 44 -6.41 -6.08 3.13
N PHE A 45 -6.15 -5.08 3.98
CA PHE A 45 -6.12 -5.28 5.43
C PHE A 45 -7.50 -5.60 6.03
N LEU A 46 -8.59 -5.10 5.43
CA LEU A 46 -9.95 -5.47 5.83
C LEU A 46 -10.21 -6.96 5.63
N ILE A 47 -9.74 -7.54 4.52
CA ILE A 47 -9.84 -8.99 4.27
C ILE A 47 -9.15 -9.76 5.39
N LEU A 48 -7.93 -9.35 5.79
CA LEU A 48 -7.22 -9.98 6.90
C LEU A 48 -7.93 -9.80 8.26
N ALA A 49 -8.47 -8.61 8.51
CA ALA A 49 -9.20 -8.34 9.74
C ALA A 49 -10.41 -9.27 9.88
N ILE A 50 -11.20 -9.43 8.81
CA ILE A 50 -12.35 -10.33 8.79
C ILE A 50 -11.91 -11.79 8.95
N GLY A 51 -10.87 -12.21 8.21
CA GLY A 51 -10.33 -13.57 8.29
C GLY A 51 -9.70 -13.91 9.63
N SER A 52 -9.35 -12.91 10.43
CA SER A 52 -8.74 -13.06 11.76
C SER A 52 -9.74 -12.96 12.90
N MET A 53 -11.01 -12.69 12.63
CA MET A 53 -12.05 -12.62 13.67
C MET A 53 -12.24 -13.99 14.32
N GLY A 54 -12.19 -14.00 15.64
CA GLY A 54 -12.35 -15.23 16.42
C GLY A 54 -11.10 -16.08 16.57
N LEU A 55 -9.95 -15.65 16.02
CA LEU A 55 -8.68 -16.31 16.26
C LEU A 55 -8.13 -15.93 17.64
N PRO A 56 -7.53 -16.90 18.37
CA PRO A 56 -6.83 -16.62 19.60
C PRO A 56 -5.61 -15.73 19.35
N THR A 57 -5.13 -15.06 20.41
CA THR A 57 -3.92 -14.24 20.32
C THR A 57 -2.70 -15.12 20.01
N PRO A 58 -1.68 -14.60 19.32
CA PRO A 58 -0.45 -15.36 19.05
C PRO A 58 0.22 -15.88 20.32
N ASP A 59 0.20 -15.12 21.40
CA ASP A 59 0.75 -15.54 22.70
C ASP A 59 -0.04 -16.70 23.32
N ALA A 60 -1.38 -16.70 23.19
CA ALA A 60 -2.22 -17.81 23.65
C ALA A 60 -1.96 -19.09 22.82
N LEU A 61 -1.74 -18.96 21.52
CA LEU A 61 -1.36 -20.06 20.63
C LEU A 61 0.02 -20.63 20.96
N ALA A 62 0.96 -19.78 21.36
CA ALA A 62 2.29 -20.20 21.79
C ALA A 62 2.25 -20.94 23.14
N ALA A 63 1.32 -20.57 24.03
CA ALA A 63 1.14 -21.20 25.35
C ALA A 63 0.43 -22.54 25.29
N ASP A 64 -0.56 -22.71 24.39
CA ASP A 64 -1.31 -23.97 24.25
C ASP A 64 -1.54 -24.31 22.75
N SER A 65 -0.80 -25.33 22.31
CA SER A 65 -0.89 -25.84 20.93
C SER A 65 -2.25 -26.47 20.59
N LYS A 66 -3.11 -26.76 21.55
CA LYS A 66 -4.46 -27.27 21.32
C LYS A 66 -5.44 -26.21 20.83
N LEU A 67 -5.08 -24.92 20.95
CA LEU A 67 -5.85 -23.80 20.47
C LEU A 67 -5.67 -23.52 18.96
N GLN A 68 -4.97 -24.39 18.24
CA GLN A 68 -4.74 -24.20 16.81
C GLN A 68 -6.06 -24.20 16.02
N VAL A 69 -6.40 -23.04 15.45
CA VAL A 69 -7.51 -22.88 14.53
C VAL A 69 -6.94 -22.78 13.10
N LEU A 70 -7.27 -23.77 12.27
CA LEU A 70 -6.86 -23.78 10.88
C LEU A 70 -7.70 -22.79 10.08
N VAL A 71 -7.04 -21.79 9.51
CA VAL A 71 -7.65 -20.79 8.63
C VAL A 71 -7.31 -21.13 7.19
N SER A 72 -8.28 -20.99 6.28
CA SER A 72 -8.05 -21.26 4.86
C SER A 72 -6.96 -20.35 4.28
N PRO A 73 -5.97 -20.90 3.57
CA PRO A 73 -4.92 -20.11 2.88
C PRO A 73 -5.47 -19.07 1.89
N ASN A 74 -6.71 -19.23 1.45
CA ASN A 74 -7.37 -18.33 0.52
C ASN A 74 -7.47 -16.89 1.04
N TRP A 75 -7.59 -16.69 2.35
CA TRP A 75 -7.56 -15.35 2.97
C TRP A 75 -6.23 -14.65 2.70
N LEU A 76 -5.13 -15.38 2.88
CA LEU A 76 -3.79 -14.86 2.65
C LEU A 76 -3.55 -14.57 1.17
N ILE A 77 -3.90 -15.51 0.28
CA ILE A 77 -3.76 -15.35 -1.16
C ILE A 77 -4.55 -14.14 -1.67
N SER A 78 -5.80 -14.00 -1.24
CA SER A 78 -6.66 -12.86 -1.61
C SER A 78 -6.08 -11.54 -1.14
N THR A 79 -5.55 -11.49 0.07
CA THR A 79 -4.92 -10.30 0.62
C THR A 79 -3.66 -9.93 -0.15
N TYR A 80 -2.77 -10.88 -0.42
CA TYR A 80 -1.57 -10.62 -1.22
C TYR A 80 -1.90 -10.09 -2.60
N LEU A 81 -2.91 -10.66 -3.25
CA LEU A 81 -3.37 -10.18 -4.55
C LEU A 81 -3.81 -8.72 -4.49
N VAL A 82 -4.65 -8.36 -3.52
CA VAL A 82 -5.15 -6.99 -3.35
C VAL A 82 -4.01 -6.03 -2.99
N LEU A 83 -3.12 -6.42 -2.07
CA LEU A 83 -1.97 -5.58 -1.68
C LEU A 83 -0.97 -5.39 -2.81
N THR A 84 -0.75 -6.40 -3.65
CA THR A 84 0.09 -6.26 -4.85
C THR A 84 -0.48 -5.22 -5.82
N PHE A 85 -1.79 -5.21 -6.03
CA PHE A 85 -2.43 -4.15 -6.84
C PHE A 85 -2.26 -2.77 -6.20
N ALA A 86 -2.40 -2.66 -4.89
CA ALA A 86 -2.17 -1.40 -4.17
C ALA A 86 -0.73 -0.91 -4.35
N GLU A 87 0.24 -1.79 -4.21
CA GLU A 87 1.66 -1.50 -4.37
C GLU A 87 2.01 -1.05 -5.78
N LEU A 88 1.47 -1.71 -6.81
CA LEU A 88 1.64 -1.33 -8.21
C LEU A 88 1.14 0.10 -8.50
N LEU A 89 0.15 0.57 -7.75
CA LEU A 89 -0.34 1.94 -7.87
C LEU A 89 0.50 2.94 -7.07
N LEU A 90 0.98 2.55 -5.88
CA LEU A 90 1.68 3.43 -4.95
C LEU A 90 3.14 3.66 -5.35
N SER A 91 3.92 2.59 -5.46
CA SER A 91 5.38 2.69 -5.57
C SER A 91 5.86 3.39 -6.84
N PRO A 92 5.45 2.99 -8.06
CA PRO A 92 5.93 3.66 -9.26
C PRO A 92 5.37 5.06 -9.42
N MET A 93 4.14 5.32 -8.94
CA MET A 93 3.53 6.64 -9.04
C MET A 93 4.15 7.63 -8.07
N GLY A 94 4.47 7.20 -6.84
CA GLY A 94 5.13 8.05 -5.85
C GLY A 94 6.49 8.52 -6.32
N ILE A 95 7.35 7.62 -6.77
CA ILE A 95 8.68 7.95 -7.29
C ILE A 95 8.58 8.85 -8.53
N SER A 96 7.70 8.51 -9.47
CA SER A 96 7.47 9.30 -10.68
C SER A 96 6.96 10.71 -10.36
N PHE A 97 6.05 10.84 -9.39
CA PHE A 97 5.51 12.12 -8.96
C PHE A 97 6.59 13.01 -8.35
N VAL A 98 7.35 12.50 -7.38
CA VAL A 98 8.47 13.24 -6.76
C VAL A 98 9.49 13.68 -7.80
N SER A 99 9.83 12.81 -8.74
CA SER A 99 10.78 13.12 -9.82
C SER A 99 10.28 14.22 -10.78
N LYS A 100 8.96 14.33 -10.99
CA LYS A 100 8.36 15.37 -11.86
C LYS A 100 8.24 16.71 -11.18
N VAL A 101 7.83 16.72 -9.91
CA VAL A 101 7.57 17.95 -9.14
C VAL A 101 8.85 18.59 -8.63
N ALA A 102 9.92 17.81 -8.47
CA ALA A 102 11.20 18.27 -7.95
C ALA A 102 11.88 19.26 -8.92
N PRO A 103 12.26 20.47 -8.46
CA PRO A 103 13.08 21.38 -9.25
C PRO A 103 14.40 20.69 -9.66
N PRO A 104 14.92 20.94 -10.87
CA PRO A 104 16.13 20.26 -11.37
C PRO A 104 17.32 20.32 -10.40
N LYS A 105 17.51 21.47 -9.73
CA LYS A 105 18.58 21.69 -8.75
C LYS A 105 18.47 20.80 -7.51
N TYR A 106 17.26 20.46 -7.08
CA TYR A 106 16.99 19.74 -5.81
C TYR A 106 16.42 18.34 -6.03
N LYS A 107 16.44 17.85 -7.26
CA LYS A 107 15.85 16.55 -7.62
C LYS A 107 16.41 15.39 -6.79
N GLY A 108 17.75 15.34 -6.63
CA GLY A 108 18.42 14.32 -5.83
C GLY A 108 18.01 14.38 -4.36
N MET A 109 17.93 15.59 -3.79
CA MET A 109 17.55 15.81 -2.40
C MET A 109 16.09 15.37 -2.15
N MET A 110 15.16 15.71 -3.05
CA MET A 110 13.77 15.31 -2.91
C MET A 110 13.58 13.79 -3.08
N MET A 111 14.35 13.16 -3.98
CA MET A 111 14.35 11.69 -4.10
C MET A 111 14.94 11.04 -2.83
N GLY A 112 16.01 11.60 -2.26
CA GLY A 112 16.55 11.17 -0.96
C GLY A 112 15.52 11.31 0.15
N GLY A 113 14.78 12.42 0.20
CA GLY A 113 13.68 12.63 1.14
C GLY A 113 12.57 11.58 1.02
N TRP A 114 12.24 11.15 -0.20
CA TRP A 114 11.30 10.04 -0.43
C TRP A 114 11.77 8.74 0.21
N PHE A 115 13.06 8.39 0.05
CA PHE A 115 13.60 7.18 0.67
C PHE A 115 13.69 7.29 2.19
N VAL A 116 13.99 8.47 2.74
CA VAL A 116 13.96 8.72 4.19
C VAL A 116 12.54 8.53 4.72
N ALA A 117 11.53 9.09 4.06
CA ALA A 117 10.12 8.89 4.45
C ALA A 117 9.73 7.40 4.41
N THR A 118 10.17 6.66 3.40
CA THR A 118 9.96 5.21 3.30
C THR A 118 10.65 4.46 4.44
N ALA A 119 11.89 4.83 4.78
CA ALA A 119 12.63 4.23 5.89
C ALA A 119 11.94 4.47 7.24
N ILE A 120 11.43 5.69 7.48
CA ILE A 120 10.64 6.01 8.67
C ILE A 120 9.37 5.16 8.71
N GLY A 121 8.66 5.02 7.58
CA GLY A 121 7.49 4.16 7.47
C GLY A 121 7.80 2.72 7.84
N ASN A 122 8.88 2.15 7.32
CA ASN A 122 9.32 0.79 7.64
C ASN A 122 9.71 0.65 9.12
N TYR A 123 10.32 1.66 9.72
CA TYR A 123 10.61 1.66 11.15
C TYR A 123 9.32 1.66 12.00
N LEU A 124 8.31 2.41 11.60
CA LEU A 124 7.01 2.43 12.28
C LEU A 124 6.28 1.07 12.22
N VAL A 125 6.53 0.27 11.19
CA VAL A 125 6.00 -1.10 11.09
C VAL A 125 6.52 -1.99 12.25
N ALA A 126 7.72 -1.74 12.77
CA ALA A 126 8.25 -2.46 13.93
C ALA A 126 7.38 -2.27 15.18
N ILE A 127 6.78 -1.09 15.37
CA ILE A 127 5.85 -0.80 16.47
C ILE A 127 4.61 -1.70 16.38
N ILE A 128 4.10 -1.90 15.16
CA ILE A 128 2.96 -2.79 14.90
C ILE A 128 3.35 -4.24 15.19
N GLY A 129 4.58 -4.64 14.83
CA GLY A 129 5.14 -5.94 15.20
C GLY A 129 5.19 -6.17 16.72
N TYR A 130 5.44 -5.12 17.48
CA TYR A 130 5.43 -5.19 18.94
C TYR A 130 4.02 -5.42 19.53
N LEU A 131 2.99 -4.92 18.87
CA LEU A 131 1.58 -5.11 19.25
C LEU A 131 1.08 -6.52 18.90
N TRP A 132 1.79 -7.26 18.06
CA TRP A 132 1.36 -8.54 17.49
C TRP A 132 1.11 -9.63 18.54
N GLY A 133 1.94 -9.71 19.58
CA GLY A 133 1.85 -10.77 20.59
C GLY A 133 0.65 -10.63 21.53
N GLY A 134 0.48 -9.44 22.11
CA GLY A 134 -0.47 -9.19 23.19
C GLY A 134 -1.89 -8.80 22.75
N MET A 135 -2.10 -8.49 21.47
CA MET A 135 -3.39 -8.05 20.95
C MET A 135 -4.03 -9.10 20.03
N GLN A 136 -5.36 -9.07 19.93
CA GLN A 136 -6.07 -9.90 18.96
C GLN A 136 -5.70 -9.47 17.53
N LEU A 137 -5.48 -10.44 16.65
CA LEU A 137 -5.04 -10.19 15.27
C LEU A 137 -5.91 -9.21 14.50
N TRP A 138 -7.23 -9.31 14.63
CA TRP A 138 -8.14 -8.39 13.95
C TRP A 138 -7.98 -6.93 14.39
N MET A 139 -7.59 -6.69 15.66
CA MET A 139 -7.31 -5.34 16.15
C MET A 139 -6.06 -4.77 15.50
N VAL A 140 -4.99 -5.56 15.35
CA VAL A 140 -3.76 -5.14 14.67
C VAL A 140 -4.04 -4.73 13.22
N TRP A 141 -4.82 -5.54 12.50
CA TRP A 141 -5.22 -5.21 11.14
C TRP A 141 -6.11 -3.97 11.07
N SER A 142 -6.97 -3.76 12.07
CA SER A 142 -7.82 -2.55 12.15
C SER A 142 -6.98 -1.28 12.31
N VAL A 143 -5.89 -1.31 13.05
CA VAL A 143 -4.95 -0.17 13.16
C VAL A 143 -4.37 0.17 11.77
N LEU A 144 -3.97 -0.83 11.00
CA LEU A 144 -3.45 -0.62 9.64
C LEU A 144 -4.51 -0.04 8.69
N ILE A 145 -5.76 -0.51 8.79
CA ILE A 145 -6.89 0.04 8.03
C ILE A 145 -7.06 1.53 8.33
N VAL A 146 -7.09 1.90 9.61
CA VAL A 146 -7.25 3.31 10.03
C VAL A 146 -6.09 4.15 9.51
N LEU A 147 -4.85 3.69 9.62
CA LEU A 147 -3.68 4.41 9.10
C LEU A 147 -3.75 4.60 7.57
N CYS A 148 -4.15 3.57 6.82
CA CYS A 148 -4.33 3.67 5.38
C CYS A 148 -5.42 4.66 5.00
N LEU A 149 -6.56 4.64 5.71
CA LEU A 149 -7.67 5.57 5.46
C LEU A 149 -7.31 7.02 5.81
N LEU A 150 -6.61 7.25 6.92
CA LEU A 150 -6.09 8.57 7.29
C LEU A 150 -5.11 9.09 6.24
N SER A 151 -4.20 8.24 5.77
CA SER A 151 -3.24 8.59 4.72
C SER A 151 -3.94 8.90 3.39
N ALA A 152 -4.95 8.13 3.03
CA ALA A 152 -5.77 8.38 1.83
C ALA A 152 -6.52 9.72 1.96
N LEU A 153 -7.15 9.98 3.11
CA LEU A 153 -7.86 11.23 3.39
C LEU A 153 -6.92 12.44 3.30
N PHE A 154 -5.73 12.34 3.90
CA PHE A 154 -4.70 13.36 3.80
C PHE A 154 -4.29 13.62 2.35
N MET A 155 -4.05 12.56 1.57
CA MET A 155 -3.68 12.67 0.16
C MET A 155 -4.79 13.35 -0.65
N PHE A 156 -6.06 12.97 -0.46
CA PHE A 156 -7.19 13.61 -1.14
C PHE A 156 -7.38 15.07 -0.73
N SER A 157 -7.09 15.41 0.52
CA SER A 157 -7.16 16.80 1.01
C SER A 157 -6.15 17.71 0.33
N ILE A 158 -4.94 17.21 0.06
CA ILE A 158 -3.86 17.99 -0.57
C ILE A 158 -3.90 17.89 -2.10
N MET A 159 -4.66 16.95 -2.63
CA MET A 159 -4.70 16.64 -4.07
C MET A 159 -4.90 17.85 -4.96
N LYS A 160 -5.84 18.75 -4.58
CA LYS A 160 -6.10 19.98 -5.34
C LYS A 160 -4.89 20.91 -5.47
N LYS A 161 -4.01 20.90 -4.45
CA LYS A 161 -2.76 21.68 -4.47
C LYS A 161 -1.70 20.97 -5.31
N LEU A 162 -1.61 19.66 -5.19
CA LEU A 162 -0.65 18.84 -5.93
C LEU A 162 -0.96 18.77 -7.42
N ASP A 163 -2.23 18.70 -7.81
CA ASP A 163 -2.66 18.69 -9.22
C ASP A 163 -2.33 20.00 -9.96
N LYS A 164 -2.11 21.11 -9.24
CA LYS A 164 -1.68 22.38 -9.84
C LYS A 164 -0.18 22.45 -10.13
N VAL A 165 0.61 21.58 -9.49
CA VAL A 165 2.09 21.58 -9.57
C VAL A 165 2.60 20.44 -10.45
N ALA A 166 1.81 19.39 -10.66
CA ALA A 166 2.12 18.21 -11.46
C ALA A 166 1.71 18.38 -12.92
#